data_6e477e2c653efbde386f0515673acd8c
#
_entry.id   6e477e2c653efbde386f0515673acd8c
#
_cell.length_a   1.000
_cell.length_b   1.000
_cell.length_c   1.000
_cell.angle_alpha   90.00
_cell.angle_beta   90.00
_cell.angle_gamma   90.00
#
_symmetry.space_group_name_H-M   'P 1'
#
loop_
_entity.id
_entity.type
_entity.pdbx_description
1 polymer ?
#
loop_
_entity_poly.entity_id
_entity_poly.type
_entity_poly.pdbx_seq_one_letter_code
_entity_poly.pdbx_strand_id
1 'polypeptide(L)'
;MSSRTRIANEAWETLFRAQATIARELTAADVWGELAPHEYGVLYALAGAPEGVRISELQGDVLLSQPGMSRLIARLESRGLIERADDPDDKRACRVRLTDAGASAQRQVGTRHGYHVAQTMTRTLSREQLVQLRDLCRGLTTTPRGSMEAGAA
;
A
#
# COMPACT_ATOMS: atom_id res chain seq x y z
N MET A 1 29.66 -18.23 -1.45
CA MET A 1 28.50 -17.55 -0.83
C MET A 1 28.23 -18.19 0.53
N SER A 2 28.14 -17.41 1.61
CA SER A 2 27.93 -17.95 2.95
C SER A 2 26.53 -18.61 3.05
N SER A 3 26.35 -19.55 3.97
CA SER A 3 25.07 -20.19 4.26
C SER A 3 23.97 -19.15 4.60
N ARG A 4 24.36 -18.10 5.34
CA ARG A 4 23.48 -16.99 5.71
C ARG A 4 23.01 -16.19 4.48
N THR A 5 23.91 -15.92 3.52
CA THR A 5 23.57 -15.21 2.28
C THR A 5 22.61 -16.02 1.43
N ARG A 6 22.80 -17.34 1.35
CA ARG A 6 21.91 -18.22 0.59
C ARG A 6 20.51 -18.21 1.17
N ILE A 7 20.35 -18.44 2.48
CA ILE A 7 19.01 -18.46 3.10
C ILE A 7 18.30 -17.11 3.02
N ALA A 8 19.03 -15.99 3.09
CA ALA A 8 18.46 -14.67 2.92
C ALA A 8 17.89 -14.45 1.52
N ASN A 9 18.61 -14.89 0.47
CA ASN A 9 18.13 -14.82 -0.91
C ASN A 9 16.91 -15.74 -1.14
N GLU A 10 16.96 -16.96 -0.62
CA GLU A 10 15.82 -17.90 -0.70
C GLU A 10 14.57 -17.32 -0.02
N ALA A 11 14.73 -16.70 1.14
CA ALA A 11 13.64 -16.04 1.86
C ALA A 11 13.06 -14.86 1.05
N TRP A 12 13.93 -14.01 0.48
CA TRP A 12 13.50 -12.90 -0.39
C TRP A 12 12.73 -13.40 -1.62
N GLU A 13 13.27 -14.36 -2.35
CA GLU A 13 12.61 -14.91 -3.54
C GLU A 13 11.24 -15.52 -3.20
N THR A 14 11.17 -16.26 -2.07
CA THR A 14 9.93 -16.88 -1.61
C THR A 14 8.89 -15.83 -1.23
N LEU A 15 9.28 -14.79 -0.49
CA LEU A 15 8.42 -13.66 -0.15
C LEU A 15 7.90 -12.95 -1.40
N PHE A 16 8.78 -12.66 -2.35
CA PHE A 16 8.42 -11.99 -3.61
C PHE A 16 7.42 -12.81 -4.43
N ARG A 17 7.64 -14.13 -4.57
CA ARG A 17 6.74 -15.01 -5.31
C ARG A 17 5.38 -15.16 -4.62
N ALA A 18 5.37 -15.29 -3.29
CA ALA A 18 4.14 -15.38 -2.51
C ALA A 18 3.32 -14.09 -2.65
N GLN A 19 3.94 -12.93 -2.47
CA GLN A 19 3.30 -11.63 -2.63
C GLN A 19 2.73 -11.46 -4.05
N ALA A 20 3.50 -11.76 -5.10
CA ALA A 20 3.05 -11.64 -6.49
C ALA A 20 1.87 -12.58 -6.81
N THR A 21 1.86 -13.78 -6.24
CA THR A 21 0.78 -14.75 -6.45
C THR A 21 -0.51 -14.31 -5.76
N ILE A 22 -0.42 -13.91 -4.50
CA ILE A 22 -1.56 -13.41 -3.72
C ILE A 22 -2.11 -12.12 -4.35
N ALA A 23 -1.23 -11.19 -4.74
CA ALA A 23 -1.65 -9.94 -5.37
C ALA A 23 -2.43 -10.17 -6.67
N ARG A 24 -2.01 -11.12 -7.51
CA ARG A 24 -2.76 -11.50 -8.73
C ARG A 24 -4.13 -12.07 -8.41
N GLU A 25 -4.23 -12.96 -7.42
CA GLU A 25 -5.51 -13.52 -6.99
C GLU A 25 -6.46 -12.42 -6.48
N LEU A 26 -5.97 -11.56 -5.58
CA LEU A 26 -6.76 -10.48 -5.02
C LEU A 26 -7.16 -9.44 -6.06
N THR A 27 -6.28 -9.14 -7.03
CA THR A 27 -6.57 -8.20 -8.13
C THR A 27 -7.64 -8.75 -9.08
N ALA A 28 -7.63 -10.07 -9.32
CA ALA A 28 -8.61 -10.73 -10.18
C ALA A 28 -9.98 -10.95 -9.50
N ALA A 29 -10.08 -10.71 -8.20
CA ALA A 29 -11.32 -10.89 -7.45
C ALA A 29 -12.37 -9.84 -7.85
N ASP A 30 -13.63 -10.25 -7.94
CA ASP A 30 -14.77 -9.35 -8.20
C ASP A 30 -15.23 -8.63 -6.91
N VAL A 31 -14.32 -7.84 -6.33
CA VAL A 31 -14.56 -7.10 -5.09
C VAL A 31 -14.43 -5.58 -5.26
N TRP A 32 -13.92 -5.14 -6.41
CA TRP A 32 -13.50 -3.75 -6.63
C TRP A 32 -14.64 -2.81 -6.98
N GLY A 33 -15.76 -3.33 -7.50
CA GLY A 33 -16.88 -2.52 -7.95
C GLY A 33 -16.45 -1.56 -9.07
N GLU A 34 -16.69 -0.27 -8.85
CA GLU A 34 -16.31 0.78 -9.80
C GLU A 34 -14.86 1.29 -9.63
N LEU A 35 -14.12 0.78 -8.64
CA LEU A 35 -12.73 1.14 -8.40
C LEU A 35 -11.79 0.14 -9.07
N ALA A 36 -10.71 0.65 -9.65
CA ALA A 36 -9.58 -0.21 -9.98
C ALA A 36 -8.77 -0.52 -8.69
N PRO A 37 -8.05 -1.66 -8.62
CA PRO A 37 -7.23 -2.01 -7.44
C PRO A 37 -6.28 -0.91 -6.98
N HIS A 38 -5.62 -0.22 -7.93
CA HIS A 38 -4.71 0.88 -7.63
C HIS A 38 -5.42 2.16 -7.16
N GLU A 39 -6.67 2.40 -7.59
CA GLU A 39 -7.51 3.48 -7.08
C GLU A 39 -7.90 3.22 -5.62
N TYR A 40 -8.32 1.98 -5.32
CA TYR A 40 -8.57 1.58 -3.95
C TYR A 40 -7.32 1.73 -3.06
N GLY A 41 -6.13 1.39 -3.56
CA GLY A 41 -4.86 1.57 -2.84
C GLY A 41 -4.63 3.02 -2.40
N VAL A 42 -4.90 3.99 -3.28
CA VAL A 42 -4.82 5.42 -2.94
C VAL A 42 -5.87 5.79 -1.89
N LEU A 43 -7.14 5.40 -2.09
CA LEU A 43 -8.20 5.71 -1.12
C LEU A 43 -7.92 5.07 0.25
N TYR A 44 -7.35 3.87 0.27
CA TYR A 44 -6.95 3.19 1.50
C TYR A 44 -5.85 3.95 2.26
N ALA A 45 -4.81 4.40 1.56
CA ALA A 45 -3.74 5.20 2.15
C ALA A 45 -4.28 6.53 2.72
N LEU A 46 -5.18 7.19 1.99
CA LEU A 46 -5.82 8.44 2.44
C LEU A 46 -6.76 8.24 3.63
N ALA A 47 -7.39 7.08 3.77
CA ALA A 47 -8.29 6.79 4.90
C ALA A 47 -7.55 6.79 6.25
N GLY A 48 -6.24 6.50 6.25
CA GLY A 48 -5.38 6.59 7.43
C GLY A 48 -4.90 8.00 7.78
N ALA A 49 -5.18 8.99 6.93
CA ALA A 49 -4.67 10.35 7.06
C ALA A 49 -5.77 11.40 6.81
N PRO A 50 -6.67 11.63 7.76
CA PRO A 50 -7.82 12.54 7.60
C PRO A 50 -7.41 13.98 7.26
N GLU A 51 -6.25 14.43 7.71
CA GLU A 51 -5.68 15.74 7.38
C GLU A 51 -5.10 15.82 5.95
N GLY A 52 -5.14 14.70 5.22
CA GLY A 52 -4.55 14.58 3.90
C GLY A 52 -3.06 14.32 3.91
N VAL A 53 -2.54 13.89 2.77
CA VAL A 53 -1.11 13.64 2.54
C VAL A 53 -0.63 14.33 1.27
N ARG A 54 0.64 14.63 1.20
CA ARG A 54 1.28 15.13 -0.03
C ARG A 54 1.31 14.04 -1.10
N ILE A 55 1.13 14.39 -2.36
CA ILE A 55 1.17 13.41 -3.47
C ILE A 55 2.50 12.65 -3.50
N SER A 56 3.61 13.31 -3.14
CA SER A 56 4.92 12.68 -3.03
C SER A 56 5.01 11.60 -1.94
N GLU A 57 4.24 11.73 -0.86
CA GLU A 57 4.17 10.74 0.23
C GLU A 57 3.37 9.52 -0.20
N LEU A 58 2.29 9.70 -0.96
CA LEU A 58 1.50 8.60 -1.52
C LEU A 58 2.30 7.68 -2.44
N GLN A 59 3.32 8.19 -3.12
CA GLN A 59 4.16 7.39 -4.02
C GLN A 59 4.95 6.30 -3.31
N GLY A 60 5.29 6.50 -2.03
CA GLY A 60 5.96 5.49 -1.22
C GLY A 60 5.08 4.30 -0.87
N ASP A 61 3.78 4.54 -0.75
CA ASP A 61 2.80 3.52 -0.33
C ASP A 61 2.17 2.78 -1.53
N VAL A 62 2.12 3.43 -2.69
CA VAL A 62 1.56 2.89 -3.92
C VAL A 62 2.66 2.86 -4.98
N LEU A 63 3.11 1.66 -5.36
CA LEU A 63 4.21 1.46 -6.33
C LEU A 63 3.84 1.94 -7.75
N LEU A 64 3.64 3.25 -7.89
CA LEU A 64 3.34 3.89 -9.17
C LEU A 64 4.41 4.93 -9.51
N SER A 65 4.67 5.10 -10.81
CA SER A 65 5.51 6.19 -11.31
C SER A 65 4.87 7.54 -11.05
N GLN A 66 5.66 8.63 -10.95
CA GLN A 66 5.15 9.98 -10.71
C GLN A 66 4.10 10.44 -11.72
N PRO A 67 4.28 10.26 -13.05
CA PRO A 67 3.25 10.58 -14.04
C PRO A 67 1.98 9.73 -13.89
N GLY A 68 2.12 8.47 -13.48
CA GLY A 68 0.99 7.57 -13.20
C GLY A 68 0.18 8.04 -12.00
N MET A 69 0.86 8.45 -10.92
CA MET A 69 0.22 8.97 -9.71
C MET A 69 -0.55 10.26 -9.99
N SER A 70 0.05 11.22 -10.68
CA SER A 70 -0.63 12.50 -11.00
C SER A 70 -1.90 12.29 -11.82
N ARG A 71 -1.88 11.39 -12.80
CA ARG A 71 -3.07 11.03 -13.60
C ARG A 71 -4.13 10.31 -12.77
N LEU A 72 -3.70 9.44 -11.88
CA LEU A 72 -4.60 8.73 -10.96
C LEU A 72 -5.32 9.70 -10.01
N ILE A 73 -4.57 10.60 -9.40
CA ILE A 73 -5.11 11.66 -8.52
C ILE A 73 -6.11 12.54 -9.28
N ALA A 74 -5.78 13.03 -10.49
CA ALA A 74 -6.68 13.83 -11.30
C ALA A 74 -8.00 13.09 -11.64
N ARG A 75 -7.92 11.79 -11.92
CA ARG A 75 -9.10 10.95 -12.19
C ARG A 75 -9.97 10.75 -10.94
N LEU A 76 -9.37 10.48 -9.79
CA LEU A 76 -10.11 10.34 -8.54
C LEU A 76 -10.76 11.66 -8.11
N GLU A 77 -10.08 12.78 -8.31
CA GLU A 77 -10.59 14.12 -8.06
C GLU A 77 -11.78 14.44 -8.99
N SER A 78 -11.67 14.16 -10.29
CA SER A 78 -12.77 14.38 -11.25
C SER A 78 -14.02 13.53 -10.96
N ARG A 79 -13.84 12.40 -10.27
CA ARG A 79 -14.95 11.56 -9.77
C ARG A 79 -15.47 12.00 -8.40
N GLY A 80 -14.92 13.05 -7.81
CA GLY A 80 -15.32 13.55 -6.50
C GLY A 80 -14.99 12.63 -5.33
N LEU A 81 -14.03 11.71 -5.50
CA LEU A 81 -13.63 10.76 -4.44
C LEU A 81 -12.53 11.32 -3.55
N ILE A 82 -11.76 12.25 -4.05
CA ILE A 82 -10.74 12.99 -3.31
C ILE A 82 -10.85 14.47 -3.62
N GLU A 83 -10.28 15.28 -2.76
CA GLU A 83 -10.16 16.72 -2.96
C GLU A 83 -8.75 17.21 -2.61
N ARG A 84 -8.36 18.34 -3.19
CA ARG A 84 -7.11 19.00 -2.86
C ARG A 84 -7.34 19.98 -1.72
N ALA A 85 -6.36 20.07 -0.84
CA ALA A 85 -6.30 21.03 0.24
C ALA A 85 -4.92 21.69 0.29
N ASP A 86 -4.86 22.92 0.77
CA ASP A 86 -3.60 23.61 1.01
C ASP A 86 -2.81 22.90 2.10
N ASP A 87 -1.49 22.80 1.91
CA ASP A 87 -0.61 22.32 2.95
C ASP A 87 -0.44 23.41 4.01
N PRO A 88 -0.71 23.14 5.30
CA PRO A 88 -0.62 24.16 6.35
C PRO A 88 0.82 24.67 6.58
N ASP A 89 1.80 23.85 6.25
CA ASP A 89 3.22 24.13 6.48
C ASP A 89 3.94 24.69 5.25
N ASP A 90 3.39 24.49 4.04
CA ASP A 90 4.00 24.90 2.79
C ASP A 90 2.93 25.32 1.76
N LYS A 91 2.75 26.62 1.57
CA LYS A 91 1.79 27.19 0.62
C LYS A 91 2.03 26.80 -0.85
N ARG A 92 3.19 26.21 -1.17
CA ARG A 92 3.52 25.72 -2.52
C ARG A 92 3.18 24.25 -2.70
N ALA A 93 2.91 23.53 -1.60
CA ALA A 93 2.54 22.12 -1.59
C ALA A 93 1.02 21.96 -1.55
N CYS A 94 0.55 20.87 -2.09
CA CYS A 94 -0.84 20.46 -2.07
C CYS A 94 -0.98 19.11 -1.40
N ARG A 95 -1.92 19.00 -0.48
CA ARG A 95 -2.36 17.75 0.10
C ARG A 95 -3.59 17.24 -0.64
N VAL A 96 -3.77 15.94 -0.61
CA VAL A 96 -4.99 15.28 -1.07
C VAL A 96 -5.61 14.52 0.09
N ARG A 97 -6.94 14.56 0.19
CA ARG A 97 -7.71 13.85 1.21
C ARG A 97 -8.98 13.25 0.63
N LEU A 98 -9.57 12.30 1.35
CA LEU A 98 -10.86 11.75 0.96
C LEU A 98 -11.98 12.77 1.10
N THR A 99 -12.92 12.73 0.16
CA THR A 99 -14.26 13.25 0.36
C THR A 99 -15.12 12.22 1.10
N ASP A 100 -16.32 12.59 1.54
CA ASP A 100 -17.29 11.65 2.12
C ASP A 100 -17.63 10.52 1.13
N ALA A 101 -17.75 10.86 -0.16
CA ALA A 101 -17.97 9.89 -1.23
C ALA A 101 -16.78 8.93 -1.37
N GLY A 102 -15.55 9.45 -1.33
CA GLY A 102 -14.33 8.64 -1.36
C GLY A 102 -14.21 7.72 -0.15
N ALA A 103 -14.51 8.22 1.04
CA ALA A 103 -14.51 7.43 2.26
C ALA A 103 -15.58 6.32 2.23
N SER A 104 -16.75 6.60 1.67
CA SER A 104 -17.80 5.60 1.48
C SER A 104 -17.38 4.51 0.49
N ALA A 105 -16.84 4.90 -0.67
CA ALA A 105 -16.35 3.97 -1.68
C ALA A 105 -15.22 3.08 -1.13
N GLN A 106 -14.27 3.67 -0.41
CA GLN A 106 -13.18 2.95 0.24
C GLN A 106 -13.71 1.91 1.24
N ARG A 107 -14.67 2.26 2.11
CA ARG A 107 -15.24 1.32 3.08
C ARG A 107 -15.98 0.17 2.43
N GLN A 108 -16.77 0.43 1.37
CA GLN A 108 -17.53 -0.60 0.65
C GLN A 108 -16.61 -1.63 0.00
N VAL A 109 -15.58 -1.17 -0.71
CA VAL A 109 -14.59 -2.06 -1.31
C VAL A 109 -13.73 -2.72 -0.23
N GLY A 110 -13.31 -1.96 0.78
CA GLY A 110 -12.46 -2.43 1.87
C GLY A 110 -13.06 -3.59 2.66
N THR A 111 -14.37 -3.57 2.91
CA THR A 111 -15.06 -4.68 3.58
C THR A 111 -14.99 -5.96 2.75
N ARG A 112 -15.28 -5.90 1.45
CA ARG A 112 -15.25 -7.06 0.55
C ARG A 112 -13.81 -7.55 0.33
N HIS A 113 -12.90 -6.62 0.07
CA HIS A 113 -11.49 -6.93 -0.12
C HIS A 113 -10.86 -7.54 1.15
N GLY A 114 -11.11 -6.97 2.33
CA GLY A 114 -10.62 -7.50 3.60
C GLY A 114 -11.10 -8.91 3.89
N TYR A 115 -12.37 -9.22 3.57
CA TYR A 115 -12.88 -10.59 3.67
C TYR A 115 -12.15 -11.55 2.72
N HIS A 116 -11.91 -11.12 1.47
CA HIS A 116 -11.21 -11.92 0.48
C HIS A 116 -9.74 -12.16 0.87
N VAL A 117 -9.06 -11.11 1.37
CA VAL A 117 -7.70 -11.25 1.95
C VAL A 117 -7.69 -12.27 3.07
N ALA A 118 -8.64 -12.17 4.01
CA ALA A 118 -8.73 -13.11 5.12
C ALA A 118 -8.91 -14.56 4.62
N GLN A 119 -9.82 -14.80 3.67
CA GLN A 119 -10.01 -16.11 3.08
C GLN A 119 -8.74 -16.65 2.42
N THR A 120 -8.06 -15.81 1.62
CA THR A 120 -6.84 -16.21 0.92
C THR A 120 -5.73 -16.58 1.90
N MET A 121 -5.51 -15.76 2.92
CA MET A 121 -4.44 -15.96 3.88
C MET A 121 -4.69 -17.12 4.85
N THR A 122 -5.95 -17.33 5.27
CA THR A 122 -6.28 -18.39 6.24
C THR A 122 -6.46 -19.77 5.60
N ARG A 123 -6.41 -19.89 4.27
CA ARG A 123 -6.41 -21.22 3.60
C ARG A 123 -5.23 -22.09 4.00
N THR A 124 -4.08 -21.48 4.26
CA THR A 124 -2.82 -22.19 4.50
C THR A 124 -2.12 -21.80 5.80
N LEU A 125 -2.45 -20.67 6.39
CA LEU A 125 -1.77 -20.17 7.58
C LEU A 125 -2.69 -20.17 8.79
N SER A 126 -2.18 -20.71 9.91
CA SER A 126 -2.85 -20.60 11.21
C SER A 126 -2.78 -19.15 11.73
N ARG A 127 -3.57 -18.87 12.77
CA ARG A 127 -3.54 -17.55 13.43
C ARG A 127 -2.15 -17.18 13.92
N GLU A 128 -1.44 -18.13 14.50
CA GLU A 128 -0.08 -17.95 15.03
C GLU A 128 0.92 -17.65 13.90
N GLN A 129 0.80 -18.37 12.78
CA GLN A 129 1.63 -18.13 11.59
C GLN A 129 1.36 -16.76 10.94
N LEU A 130 0.10 -16.31 10.92
CA LEU A 130 -0.24 -14.98 10.45
C LEU A 130 0.38 -13.87 11.32
N VAL A 131 0.37 -14.06 12.65
CA VAL A 131 1.04 -13.14 13.58
C VAL A 131 2.54 -13.11 13.34
N GLN A 132 3.19 -14.28 13.20
CA GLN A 132 4.62 -14.37 12.91
C GLN A 132 4.98 -13.70 11.59
N LEU A 133 4.22 -13.97 10.52
CA LEU A 133 4.43 -13.35 9.21
C LEU A 133 4.32 -11.83 9.29
N ARG A 134 3.28 -11.32 9.95
CA ARG A 134 3.08 -9.88 10.18
C ARG A 134 4.30 -9.25 10.87
N ASP A 135 4.78 -9.86 11.93
CA ASP A 135 5.85 -9.30 12.76
C ASP A 135 7.20 -9.37 12.04
N LEU A 136 7.46 -10.44 11.27
CA LEU A 136 8.63 -10.55 10.39
C LEU A 136 8.60 -9.46 9.30
N CYS A 137 7.48 -9.27 8.61
CA CYS A 137 7.34 -8.24 7.59
C CYS A 137 7.50 -6.83 8.16
N ARG A 138 6.97 -6.55 9.35
CA ARG A 138 7.20 -5.28 10.05
C ARG A 138 8.67 -5.02 10.31
N GLY A 139 9.42 -6.04 10.77
CA GLY A 139 10.86 -5.95 10.97
C GLY A 139 11.63 -5.60 9.69
N LEU A 140 11.18 -6.10 8.53
CA LEU A 140 11.81 -5.78 7.24
C LEU A 140 11.54 -4.34 6.76
N THR A 141 10.40 -3.78 7.13
CA THR A 141 10.00 -2.41 6.72
C THR A 141 10.48 -1.32 7.70
N THR A 142 10.84 -1.71 8.92
CA THR A 142 11.40 -0.80 9.94
C THR A 142 12.92 -0.71 9.77
N THR A 143 13.40 -0.13 8.65
CA THR A 143 14.84 0.12 8.50
C THR A 143 15.25 1.26 9.44
N PRO A 144 16.28 1.08 10.31
CA PRO A 144 16.87 2.21 11.03
C PRO A 144 17.43 3.19 10.01
N ARG A 145 16.90 4.41 9.95
CA ARG A 145 17.53 5.52 9.24
C ARG A 145 18.88 5.78 9.93
N GLY A 146 19.95 5.16 9.48
CA GLY A 146 21.25 5.46 10.07
C GLY A 146 22.38 4.46 9.88
N SER A 147 22.46 3.69 8.77
CA SER A 147 23.64 2.86 8.55
C SER A 147 24.09 2.75 7.08
N MET A 148 23.98 3.83 6.32
CA MET A 148 24.52 3.90 4.95
C MET A 148 25.68 4.90 4.82
N GLU A 149 26.34 5.27 5.93
CA GLU A 149 27.56 6.09 5.93
C GLU A 149 28.72 5.41 6.69
N ALA A 150 29.06 4.19 6.33
CA ALA A 150 30.35 3.63 6.75
C ALA A 150 30.76 2.49 5.80
N GLY A 151 31.27 2.84 4.62
CA GLY A 151 31.76 1.84 3.68
C GLY A 151 32.36 2.41 2.39
N ALA A 152 32.95 3.60 2.46
CA ALA A 152 33.80 4.13 1.38
C ALA A 152 35.08 4.65 2.00
N ALA A 153 36.03 3.75 2.20
CA ALA A 153 37.47 4.03 2.34
C ALA A 153 38.28 2.83 1.81
#